data_df06e039bd488ad4e0e56d44137bdc76
#
_entry.id   df06e039bd488ad4e0e56d44137bdc76
#
_cell.length_a   1.000
_cell.length_b   1.000
_cell.length_c   1.000
_cell.angle_alpha   90.00
_cell.angle_beta   90.00
_cell.angle_gamma   90.00
#
_symmetry.space_group_name_H-M   'P 1'
#
loop_
_entity.id
_entity.type
_entity.pdbx_description
1 polymer ?
#
loop_
_entity_poly.entity_id
_entity_poly.type
_entity_poly.pdbx_seq_one_letter_code
_entity_poly.pdbx_strand_id
1 'polypeptide(L)'
;MVLSGFLRIVTHPKIFEIPSTLSSALCFIQQIRTLPNAVCLAPGSMHWQIFMDFMEQIKATGNDIPDAYHAALAMEWGCEWVTTDKGFKRFKGLKVRHPLTLLNN
;
A
#
# COMPACT_ATOMS: atom_id res chain seq x y z
N MET A 1 3.39 7.15 2.31
CA MET A 1 2.33 6.67 1.41
C MET A 1 1.69 5.38 1.91
N VAL A 2 2.47 4.34 2.10
CA VAL A 2 1.95 3.08 2.68
C VAL A 2 1.41 3.31 4.10
N LEU A 3 2.09 4.11 4.89
CA LEU A 3 1.66 4.40 6.26
C LEU A 3 0.39 5.24 6.32
N SER A 4 0.16 6.13 5.34
CA SER A 4 -1.10 6.88 5.29
C SER A 4 -2.28 5.96 4.98
N GLY A 5 -2.07 4.95 4.13
CA GLY A 5 -3.06 3.90 3.89
C GLY A 5 -3.37 3.11 5.16
N PHE A 6 -2.34 2.76 5.93
CA PHE A 6 -2.51 2.10 7.21
C PHE A 6 -3.37 2.94 8.17
N LEU A 7 -3.10 4.24 8.27
CA LEU A 7 -3.88 5.14 9.12
C LEU A 7 -5.36 5.15 8.73
N ARG A 8 -5.63 5.23 7.42
CA ARG A 8 -6.99 5.23 6.91
C ARG A 8 -7.74 3.95 7.27
N ILE A 9 -7.07 2.81 7.19
CA ILE A 9 -7.66 1.51 7.47
C ILE A 9 -7.94 1.33 8.96
N VAL A 10 -6.94 1.52 9.81
CA VAL A 10 -7.08 1.22 11.24
C VAL A 10 -8.00 2.17 11.98
N THR A 11 -8.24 3.37 11.44
CA THR A 11 -9.17 4.34 12.02
C THR A 11 -10.58 4.25 11.43
N HIS A 12 -10.79 3.40 10.41
CA HIS A 12 -12.07 3.33 9.70
C HIS A 12 -13.04 2.40 10.42
N PRO A 13 -14.24 2.89 10.83
CA PRO A 13 -15.17 2.08 11.63
C PRO A 13 -15.79 0.89 10.89
N LYS A 14 -15.78 0.89 9.55
CA LYS A 14 -16.31 -0.21 8.75
C LYS A 14 -15.36 -1.40 8.66
N ILE A 15 -14.08 -1.22 8.98
CA ILE A 15 -13.06 -2.26 8.86
C ILE A 15 -12.81 -2.91 10.23
N PHE A 16 -12.81 -2.10 11.29
CA PHE A 16 -12.61 -2.58 12.65
C PHE A 16 -13.85 -2.23 13.50
N GLU A 17 -14.31 -3.18 14.30
CA GLU A 17 -15.44 -2.98 15.21
C GLU A 17 -15.18 -1.84 16.16
N ILE A 18 -13.96 -1.78 16.70
CA ILE A 18 -13.50 -0.66 17.53
C ILE A 18 -12.30 -0.05 16.83
N PRO A 19 -12.48 1.07 16.09
CA PRO A 19 -11.37 1.68 15.38
C PRO A 19 -10.32 2.20 16.35
N SER A 20 -9.05 2.06 15.96
CA SER A 20 -7.94 2.67 16.70
C SER A 20 -8.05 4.20 16.64
N THR A 21 -7.66 4.87 17.71
CA THR A 21 -7.56 6.32 17.68
C THR A 21 -6.39 6.74 16.79
N LEU A 22 -6.46 7.93 16.23
CA LEU A 22 -5.36 8.47 15.42
C LEU A 22 -4.06 8.50 16.22
N SER A 23 -4.12 8.89 17.47
CA SER A 23 -2.97 8.96 18.37
C SER A 23 -2.29 7.60 18.53
N SER A 24 -3.06 6.54 18.77
CA SER A 24 -2.54 5.17 18.88
C SER A 24 -1.94 4.69 17.57
N ALA A 25 -2.59 4.98 16.45
CA ALA A 25 -2.11 4.58 15.13
C ALA A 25 -0.80 5.28 14.78
N LEU A 26 -0.68 6.58 15.09
CA LEU A 26 0.57 7.33 14.87
C LEU A 26 1.72 6.78 15.72
N CYS A 27 1.42 6.42 16.97
CA CYS A 27 2.40 5.81 17.85
C CYS A 27 2.93 4.50 17.28
N PHE A 28 2.03 3.66 16.76
CA PHE A 28 2.39 2.39 16.12
C PHE A 28 3.27 2.60 14.90
N ILE A 29 2.93 3.59 14.05
CA ILE A 29 3.73 3.94 12.87
C ILE A 29 5.14 4.37 13.28
N GLN A 30 5.26 5.19 14.33
CA GLN A 30 6.57 5.60 14.81
C GLN A 30 7.41 4.40 15.27
N GLN A 31 6.79 3.45 15.94
CA GLN A 31 7.47 2.23 16.34
C GLN A 31 7.98 1.44 15.12
N ILE A 32 7.16 1.30 14.07
CA ILE A 32 7.55 0.62 12.84
C ILE A 32 8.72 1.34 12.18
N ARG A 33 8.65 2.67 12.06
CA ARG A 33 9.69 3.45 11.38
C ARG A 33 11.04 3.40 12.08
N THR A 34 11.04 3.13 13.38
CA THR A 34 12.28 3.04 14.17
C THR A 34 12.85 1.64 14.24
N LEU A 35 12.16 0.62 13.70
CA LEU A 35 12.69 -0.75 13.66
C LEU A 35 13.94 -0.80 12.78
N PRO A 36 14.97 -1.58 13.20
CA PRO A 36 16.22 -1.64 12.44
C PRO A 36 16.10 -2.12 11.00
N ASN A 37 15.07 -2.93 10.70
CA ASN A 37 14.84 -3.48 9.38
C ASN A 37 13.75 -2.76 8.59
N ALA A 38 13.25 -1.63 9.10
CA ALA A 38 12.27 -0.82 8.38
C ALA A 38 12.99 0.04 7.34
N VAL A 39 12.49 0.02 6.12
CA VAL A 39 13.08 0.77 4.99
C VAL A 39 11.99 1.62 4.34
N CYS A 40 12.29 2.90 4.14
CA CYS A 40 11.40 3.78 3.39
C CYS A 40 11.77 3.71 1.92
N LEU A 41 10.84 3.21 1.09
CA LEU A 41 11.06 3.06 -0.34
C LEU A 41 10.69 4.33 -1.09
N ALA A 42 11.48 4.62 -2.12
CA ALA A 42 11.22 5.72 -3.05
C ALA A 42 11.34 5.20 -4.48
N PRO A 43 10.73 5.88 -5.47
CA PRO A 43 10.87 5.46 -6.86
C PRO A 43 12.34 5.42 -7.29
N GLY A 44 12.73 4.31 -7.91
CA GLY A 44 14.05 4.13 -8.50
C GLY A 44 14.02 4.31 -10.01
N SER A 45 15.05 3.82 -10.68
CA SER A 45 15.21 4.02 -12.13
C SER A 45 14.18 3.30 -12.98
N MET A 46 13.57 2.22 -12.47
CA MET A 46 12.59 1.41 -13.21
C MET A 46 11.15 1.83 -12.95
N HIS A 47 10.90 2.64 -11.93
CA HIS A 47 9.54 2.98 -11.50
C HIS A 47 8.71 3.59 -12.61
N TRP A 48 9.27 4.57 -13.34
CA TRP A 48 8.53 5.29 -14.37
C TRP A 48 8.02 4.34 -15.45
N GLN A 49 8.85 3.41 -15.91
CA GLN A 49 8.46 2.46 -16.95
C GLN A 49 7.35 1.53 -16.45
N ILE A 50 7.49 1.01 -15.23
CA ILE A 50 6.49 0.13 -14.64
C ILE A 50 5.17 0.88 -14.45
N PHE A 51 5.25 2.12 -13.97
CA PHE A 51 4.11 2.99 -13.78
C PHE A 51 3.35 3.22 -15.10
N MET A 52 4.08 3.56 -16.16
CA MET A 52 3.47 3.75 -17.48
C MET A 52 2.82 2.48 -17.98
N ASP A 53 3.49 1.34 -17.82
CA ASP A 53 2.95 0.05 -18.25
C ASP A 53 1.66 -0.29 -17.51
N PHE A 54 1.61 -0.05 -16.22
CA PHE A 54 0.41 -0.29 -15.43
C PHE A 54 -0.73 0.64 -15.84
N MET A 55 -0.43 1.92 -16.07
CA MET A 55 -1.46 2.86 -16.52
C MET A 55 -2.06 2.45 -17.86
N GLU A 56 -1.24 1.96 -18.79
CA GLU A 56 -1.71 1.49 -20.09
C GLU A 56 -2.55 0.22 -19.97
N GLN A 57 -2.13 -0.73 -19.12
CA GLN A 57 -2.84 -1.99 -18.91
C GLN A 57 -4.28 -1.78 -18.45
N ILE A 58 -4.48 -0.86 -17.51
CA ILE A 58 -5.80 -0.63 -16.92
C ILE A 58 -6.55 0.53 -17.57
N LYS A 59 -5.94 1.22 -18.53
CA LYS A 59 -6.50 2.43 -19.15
C LYS A 59 -6.85 3.45 -18.07
N ALA A 60 -5.84 3.79 -17.26
CA ALA A 60 -6.00 4.55 -16.03
C ALA A 60 -6.59 5.93 -16.25
N THR A 61 -7.54 6.31 -15.39
CA THR A 61 -8.11 7.65 -15.33
C THR A 61 -8.27 8.05 -13.86
N GLY A 62 -8.18 9.34 -13.58
CA GLY A 62 -8.50 9.88 -12.25
C GLY A 62 -7.79 9.16 -11.11
N ASN A 63 -8.56 8.53 -10.24
CA ASN A 63 -8.05 7.86 -9.04
C ASN A 63 -7.23 6.61 -9.33
N ASP A 64 -7.26 6.09 -10.56
CA ASP A 64 -6.40 4.98 -10.95
C ASP A 64 -4.93 5.38 -11.00
N ILE A 65 -4.64 6.66 -11.24
CA ILE A 65 -3.27 7.13 -11.42
C ILE A 65 -2.44 6.95 -10.14
N PRO A 66 -2.89 7.43 -8.95
CA PRO A 66 -2.17 7.18 -7.72
C PRO A 66 -2.00 5.69 -7.40
N ASP A 67 -3.02 4.88 -7.70
CA ASP A 67 -2.97 3.44 -7.48
C ASP A 67 -1.86 2.80 -8.34
N ALA A 68 -1.78 3.17 -9.62
CA ALA A 68 -0.75 2.68 -10.52
C ALA A 68 0.64 3.10 -10.04
N TYR A 69 0.78 4.30 -9.50
CA TYR A 69 2.04 4.79 -8.93
C TYR A 69 2.51 3.91 -7.78
N HIS A 70 1.62 3.61 -6.84
CA HIS A 70 1.95 2.77 -5.70
C HIS A 70 2.21 1.32 -6.10
N ALA A 71 1.42 0.79 -7.02
CA ALA A 71 1.62 -0.56 -7.55
C ALA A 71 2.99 -0.68 -8.21
N ALA A 72 3.40 0.31 -8.98
CA ALA A 72 4.70 0.34 -9.64
C ALA A 72 5.84 0.39 -8.63
N LEU A 73 5.68 1.14 -7.53
CA LEU A 73 6.68 1.20 -6.48
C LEU A 73 6.90 -0.17 -5.83
N ALA A 74 5.81 -0.86 -5.49
CA ALA A 74 5.88 -2.19 -4.90
C ALA A 74 6.51 -3.19 -5.88
N MET A 75 6.13 -3.12 -7.16
CA MET A 75 6.66 -4.01 -8.18
C MET A 75 8.15 -3.80 -8.41
N GLU A 76 8.60 -2.56 -8.47
CA GLU A 76 10.01 -2.24 -8.70
C GLU A 76 10.91 -2.86 -7.62
N TRP A 77 10.47 -2.79 -6.37
CA TRP A 77 11.25 -3.26 -5.23
C TRP A 77 10.95 -4.69 -4.82
N GLY A 78 10.11 -5.39 -5.61
CA GLY A 78 9.76 -6.77 -5.32
C GLY A 78 8.98 -6.97 -4.04
N CYS A 79 8.21 -5.95 -3.63
CA CYS A 79 7.46 -5.96 -2.38
C CYS A 79 6.02 -6.40 -2.60
N GLU A 80 5.46 -7.02 -1.57
CA GLU A 80 4.03 -7.30 -1.52
C GLU A 80 3.28 -6.01 -1.15
N TRP A 81 2.17 -5.74 -1.83
CA TRP A 81 1.32 -4.59 -1.56
C TRP A 81 0.20 -5.00 -0.61
N VAL A 82 0.16 -4.41 0.57
CA VAL A 82 -0.83 -4.73 1.60
C VAL A 82 -1.91 -3.65 1.58
N THR A 83 -3.14 -4.04 1.26
CA THR A 83 -4.25 -3.11 1.09
C THR A 83 -5.60 -3.80 1.29
N THR A 84 -6.61 -3.04 1.69
CA THR A 84 -8.00 -3.50 1.70
C THR A 84 -8.68 -3.33 0.35
N ASP A 85 -8.08 -2.57 -0.55
CA ASP A 85 -8.66 -2.27 -1.85
C ASP A 85 -8.41 -3.41 -2.83
N LYS A 86 -9.48 -4.14 -3.16
CA LYS A 86 -9.42 -5.26 -4.10
C LYS A 86 -9.07 -4.81 -5.52
N GLY A 87 -9.23 -3.53 -5.83
CA GLY A 87 -8.89 -2.97 -7.13
C GLY A 87 -7.42 -3.11 -7.49
N PHE A 88 -6.52 -3.26 -6.52
CA PHE A 88 -5.09 -3.46 -6.80
C PHE A 88 -4.80 -4.80 -7.45
N LYS A 89 -5.71 -5.76 -7.41
CA LYS A 89 -5.54 -7.06 -8.10
C LYS A 89 -5.53 -6.93 -9.62
N ARG A 90 -5.98 -5.79 -10.16
CA ARG A 90 -5.96 -5.55 -11.60
C ARG A 90 -4.56 -5.32 -12.17
N PHE A 91 -3.58 -5.03 -11.32
CA PHE A 91 -2.19 -4.82 -11.74
C PHE A 91 -1.50 -6.17 -11.86
N LYS A 92 -1.22 -6.57 -13.11
CA LYS A 92 -0.66 -7.88 -13.42
C LYS A 92 0.73 -8.06 -12.80
N GLY A 93 0.90 -9.16 -12.08
CA GLY A 93 2.18 -9.50 -11.44
C GLY A 93 2.37 -8.90 -10.05
N LEU A 94 1.53 -7.96 -9.65
CA LEU A 94 1.60 -7.37 -8.31
C LEU A 94 1.08 -8.38 -7.28
N LYS A 95 1.86 -8.60 -6.22
CA LYS A 95 1.43 -9.44 -5.10
C LYS A 95 0.63 -8.56 -4.14
N VAL A 96 -0.64 -8.88 -3.97
CA VAL A 96 -1.57 -8.11 -3.14
C VAL A 96 -2.06 -8.96 -1.98
N ARG A 97 -2.05 -8.39 -0.79
CA ARG A 97 -2.53 -9.09 0.41
C ARG A 97 -3.41 -8.17 1.24
N HIS A 98 -4.47 -8.73 1.81
CA HIS A 98 -5.33 -7.99 2.73
C HIS A 98 -4.65 -7.92 4.11
N PRO A 99 -4.70 -6.75 4.80
CA PRO A 99 -4.04 -6.60 6.11
C PRO A 99 -4.49 -7.63 7.14
N LEU A 100 -5.77 -8.02 7.13
CA LEU A 100 -6.29 -8.97 8.10
C LEU A 100 -5.76 -10.39 7.90
N THR A 101 -5.31 -10.75 6.69
CA THR A 101 -4.71 -12.07 6.46
C THR A 101 -3.35 -12.22 7.13
N LEU A 102 -2.66 -11.11 7.42
CA LEU A 102 -1.38 -11.13 8.12
C LEU A 102 -1.54 -11.54 9.58
N LEU A 103 -2.70 -11.31 10.16
CA LEU A 103 -2.98 -11.64 11.55
C LEU A 103 -3.27 -13.12 11.78
N ASN A 104 -3.56 -13.86 10.70
CA ASN A 104 -3.93 -15.28 10.75
C ASN A 104 -2.76 -16.21 10.46
N ASN A 105 -1.58 -15.66 10.32
CA ASN A 105 -0.35 -16.45 10.09
C ASN A 105 0.38 -16.69 11.44
#